data_edd95837b4c2bb05777917e9b3fe07dd
#
_entry.id   edd95837b4c2bb05777917e9b3fe07dd
#
_cell.length_a   1.000
_cell.length_b   1.000
_cell.length_c   1.000
_cell.angle_alpha   90.00
_cell.angle_beta   90.00
_cell.angle_gamma   90.00
#
_symmetry.space_group_name_H-M   'P 1'
#
loop_
_entity.id
_entity.type
_entity.pdbx_description
1 polymer ?
#
loop_
_entity_poly.entity_id
_entity_poly.type
_entity_poly.pdbx_seq_one_letter_code
_entity_poly.pdbx_strand_id
1 'polypeptide(L)'
;LEYKEYQILEALRKMVEILEELELPIPIFHNCAYQNYTPISVQRDEELPGLSVAGIDAYPDPGDTSMLKERIRYLAGSSKLPFVPEFGSGSWFDREQLLSQEEERFGYLYAFMNGMKAVNFYMLADRDRWTGCPLRNDGTIRKEWYKMFRELLSLLKDSELNTYSRNARILVLKNYDMGRLRALVFTRNRNMFSSNCFIKGTDIPGSLWKAEAYAGKLNIDSCTGGYDREMWVQEIMETLDQNGFEYDMSDCYVTLEKLAQYDVVFAASYNFMEPWIQKKLLDFSRLSGKQLYLGPTVPEIDRRGNGCTLLKEESTVKTVVNPKDLLLEDLPKSEYSSTNCELAVYRRECDNAILIFVANTSEKSQEASIDFRGRRKFTDMQSHANKTVTDCLNVTLRPFEIQIWKVKKEEH
;
A
#
# COMPACT_ATOMS: atom_id res chain seq x y z
N LEU A 1 10.64 -16.23 -14.22
CA LEU A 1 10.07 -15.69 -12.96
C LEU A 1 8.85 -16.50 -12.51
N GLU A 2 7.89 -16.84 -13.36
CA GLU A 2 6.71 -17.66 -13.01
C GLU A 2 7.07 -18.97 -12.31
N TYR A 3 8.12 -19.63 -12.77
CA TYR A 3 8.58 -20.87 -12.13
C TYR A 3 9.09 -20.62 -10.70
N LYS A 4 9.74 -19.48 -10.45
CA LYS A 4 10.17 -19.11 -9.09
C LYS A 4 8.98 -18.77 -8.20
N GLU A 5 8.00 -18.04 -8.71
CA GLU A 5 6.76 -17.76 -7.97
C GLU A 5 6.02 -19.06 -7.64
N TYR A 6 5.92 -19.97 -8.60
CA TYR A 6 5.37 -21.32 -8.37
C TYR A 6 6.15 -22.08 -7.27
N GLN A 7 7.49 -22.05 -7.32
CA GLN A 7 8.31 -22.70 -6.29
C GLN A 7 8.08 -22.12 -4.90
N ILE A 8 7.94 -20.78 -4.79
CA ILE A 8 7.67 -20.11 -3.51
C ILE A 8 6.29 -20.54 -2.99
N LEU A 9 5.26 -20.50 -3.82
CA LEU A 9 3.91 -20.91 -3.43
C LEU A 9 3.86 -22.38 -3.01
N GLU A 10 4.55 -23.27 -3.73
CA GLU A 10 4.65 -24.70 -3.36
C GLU A 10 5.39 -24.88 -2.03
N ALA A 11 6.45 -24.12 -1.79
CA ALA A 11 7.15 -24.16 -0.51
C ALA A 11 6.26 -23.70 0.64
N LEU A 12 5.54 -22.60 0.46
CA LEU A 12 4.57 -22.08 1.43
C LEU A 12 3.46 -23.11 1.68
N ARG A 13 2.88 -23.69 0.64
CA ARG A 13 1.86 -24.72 0.76
C ARG A 13 2.34 -25.90 1.61
N LYS A 14 3.54 -26.39 1.32
CA LYS A 14 4.17 -27.48 2.10
C LYS A 14 4.41 -27.10 3.57
N MET A 15 4.84 -25.87 3.84
CA MET A 15 5.01 -25.38 5.21
C MET A 15 3.67 -25.32 5.95
N VAL A 16 2.63 -24.81 5.31
CA VAL A 16 1.29 -24.75 5.90
C VAL A 16 0.76 -26.15 6.18
N GLU A 17 0.86 -27.10 5.24
CA GLU A 17 0.47 -28.50 5.43
C GLU A 17 1.13 -29.12 6.67
N ILE A 18 2.46 -28.93 6.81
CA ILE A 18 3.21 -29.44 7.99
C ILE A 18 2.71 -28.79 9.30
N LEU A 19 2.42 -27.48 9.27
CA LEU A 19 1.94 -26.76 10.46
C LEU A 19 0.51 -27.18 10.84
N GLU A 20 -0.34 -27.47 9.86
CA GLU A 20 -1.69 -28.00 10.08
C GLU A 20 -1.65 -29.41 10.70
N GLU A 21 -0.72 -30.27 10.27
CA GLU A 21 -0.51 -31.60 10.87
C GLU A 21 -0.17 -31.55 12.36
N LEU A 22 0.36 -30.42 12.84
CA LEU A 22 0.65 -30.20 14.27
C LEU A 22 -0.58 -29.81 15.09
N GLU A 23 -1.74 -29.62 14.45
CA GLU A 23 -3.03 -29.25 15.08
C GLU A 23 -2.93 -28.07 16.06
N LEU A 24 -2.06 -27.09 15.76
CA LEU A 24 -1.87 -25.92 16.61
C LEU A 24 -3.06 -24.95 16.48
N PRO A 25 -3.71 -24.55 17.60
CA PRO A 25 -4.87 -23.65 17.58
C PRO A 25 -4.43 -22.17 17.41
N ILE A 26 -3.55 -21.87 16.46
CA ILE A 26 -3.03 -20.54 16.20
C ILE A 26 -3.16 -20.22 14.70
N PRO A 27 -3.43 -18.95 14.34
CA PRO A 27 -3.42 -18.57 12.95
C PRO A 27 -2.01 -18.65 12.35
N ILE A 28 -1.93 -19.16 11.12
CA ILE A 28 -0.70 -19.20 10.34
C ILE A 28 -0.67 -17.96 9.44
N PHE A 29 0.41 -17.21 9.47
CA PHE A 29 0.59 -16.08 8.59
C PHE A 29 1.93 -16.14 7.84
N HIS A 30 1.98 -15.49 6.69
CA HIS A 30 3.18 -15.30 5.89
C HIS A 30 3.56 -13.81 5.89
N ASN A 31 4.84 -13.49 6.17
CA ASN A 31 5.37 -12.15 5.99
C ASN A 31 6.15 -12.04 4.68
N CYS A 32 5.73 -11.11 3.86
CA CYS A 32 6.40 -10.80 2.60
C CYS A 32 7.36 -9.63 2.81
N ALA A 33 8.63 -9.85 2.52
CA ALA A 33 9.58 -8.74 2.43
C ALA A 33 9.28 -7.95 1.16
N TYR A 34 8.47 -6.92 1.27
CA TYR A 34 8.14 -6.06 0.15
C TYR A 34 9.36 -5.28 -0.29
N GLN A 35 9.82 -5.54 -1.49
CA GLN A 35 10.82 -4.73 -2.17
C GLN A 35 10.23 -4.22 -3.48
N ASN A 36 10.58 -2.99 -3.85
CA ASN A 36 10.06 -2.33 -5.06
C ASN A 36 10.31 -3.12 -6.36
N TYR A 37 11.17 -4.13 -6.31
CA TYR A 37 11.60 -4.92 -7.47
C TYR A 37 11.05 -6.34 -7.49
N THR A 38 10.31 -6.75 -6.48
CA THR A 38 9.80 -8.12 -6.38
C THR A 38 8.30 -8.07 -6.56
N PRO A 39 7.75 -8.79 -7.55
CA PRO A 39 6.31 -8.92 -7.65
C PRO A 39 5.82 -9.75 -6.47
N ILE A 40 4.93 -9.16 -5.69
CA ILE A 40 4.28 -9.79 -4.55
C ILE A 40 2.78 -9.65 -4.78
N SER A 41 2.05 -10.74 -4.58
CA SER A 41 0.60 -10.72 -4.52
C SER A 41 0.14 -11.34 -3.20
N VAL A 42 -0.22 -10.49 -2.27
CA VAL A 42 -0.79 -10.88 -0.98
C VAL A 42 -2.07 -11.71 -1.18
N GLN A 43 -2.89 -11.36 -2.15
CA GLN A 43 -4.12 -12.10 -2.46
C GLN A 43 -3.83 -13.53 -2.89
N ARG A 44 -2.82 -13.71 -3.74
CA ARG A 44 -2.42 -15.04 -4.22
C ARG A 44 -1.87 -15.92 -3.10
N ASP A 45 -1.14 -15.33 -2.16
CA ASP A 45 -0.66 -16.05 -0.98
C ASP A 45 -1.83 -16.43 -0.06
N GLU A 46 -2.78 -15.52 0.14
CA GLU A 46 -3.97 -15.75 0.98
C GLU A 46 -4.99 -16.74 0.37
N GLU A 47 -4.83 -17.14 -0.89
CA GLU A 47 -5.58 -18.23 -1.51
C GLU A 47 -5.07 -19.62 -1.09
N LEU A 48 -3.88 -19.70 -0.48
CA LEU A 48 -3.36 -20.98 0.02
C LEU A 48 -4.22 -21.50 1.17
N PRO A 49 -4.73 -22.74 1.06
CA PRO A 49 -5.46 -23.36 2.17
C PRO A 49 -4.64 -23.37 3.47
N GLY A 50 -5.26 -23.09 4.59
CA GLY A 50 -4.62 -23.06 5.90
C GLY A 50 -3.85 -21.76 6.21
N LEU A 51 -3.52 -20.92 5.24
CA LEU A 51 -2.92 -19.62 5.48
C LEU A 51 -4.01 -18.61 5.90
N SER A 52 -3.87 -18.06 7.10
CA SER A 52 -4.87 -17.12 7.65
C SER A 52 -4.74 -15.74 7.02
N VAL A 53 -3.51 -15.23 6.87
CA VAL A 53 -3.21 -13.90 6.33
C VAL A 53 -1.80 -13.82 5.77
N ALA A 54 -1.63 -13.04 4.72
CA ALA A 54 -0.32 -12.61 4.23
C ALA A 54 -0.13 -11.12 4.53
N GLY A 55 1.01 -10.78 5.13
CA GLY A 55 1.36 -9.41 5.46
C GLY A 55 2.60 -8.93 4.72
N ILE A 56 2.89 -7.66 4.82
CA ILE A 56 4.08 -7.04 4.22
C ILE A 56 4.87 -6.31 5.31
N ASP A 57 6.18 -6.56 5.35
CA ASP A 57 7.08 -5.90 6.28
C ASP A 57 7.23 -4.41 5.96
N ALA A 58 7.34 -3.59 7.00
CA ALA A 58 7.52 -2.15 6.87
C ALA A 58 8.66 -1.65 7.78
N TYR A 59 9.69 -1.13 7.14
CA TYR A 59 10.84 -0.50 7.80
C TYR A 59 10.99 0.90 7.20
N PRO A 60 10.14 1.87 7.59
CA PRO A 60 10.21 3.21 7.03
C PRO A 60 11.53 3.88 7.37
N ASP A 61 12.10 4.57 6.40
CA ASP A 61 13.19 5.51 6.65
C ASP A 61 12.63 6.87 7.09
N PRO A 62 13.43 7.71 7.77
CA PRO A 62 13.01 9.06 8.14
C PRO A 62 12.47 9.82 6.92
N GLY A 63 11.26 10.37 7.03
CA GLY A 63 10.63 11.14 5.97
C GLY A 63 10.06 10.34 4.78
N ASP A 64 10.28 9.02 4.70
CA ASP A 64 9.74 8.20 3.59
C ASP A 64 8.29 7.78 3.82
N THR A 65 7.40 8.76 3.80
CA THR A 65 5.96 8.54 3.92
C THR A 65 5.34 7.92 2.67
N SER A 66 5.95 8.14 1.50
CA SER A 66 5.43 7.66 0.21
C SER A 66 5.47 6.15 0.12
N MET A 67 6.62 5.53 0.42
CA MET A 67 6.79 4.08 0.38
C MET A 67 5.90 3.39 1.43
N LEU A 68 5.83 3.93 2.65
CA LEU A 68 4.97 3.39 3.70
C LEU A 68 3.50 3.44 3.27
N LYS A 69 3.03 4.57 2.74
CA LYS A 69 1.68 4.74 2.22
C LYS A 69 1.35 3.71 1.14
N GLU A 70 2.23 3.55 0.17
CA GLU A 70 2.04 2.58 -0.93
C GLU A 70 1.86 1.17 -0.41
N ARG A 71 2.74 0.70 0.48
CA ARG A 71 2.66 -0.64 1.09
C ARG A 71 1.35 -0.87 1.83
N ILE A 72 0.99 0.08 2.69
CA ILE A 72 -0.21 -0.06 3.52
C ILE A 72 -1.48 0.00 2.69
N ARG A 73 -1.56 0.89 1.69
CA ARG A 73 -2.70 0.95 0.78
C ARG A 73 -2.84 -0.29 -0.09
N TYR A 74 -1.71 -0.89 -0.47
CA TYR A 74 -1.72 -2.16 -1.18
C TYR A 74 -2.25 -3.29 -0.26
N LEU A 75 -1.84 -3.34 0.99
CA LEU A 75 -2.43 -4.26 1.97
C LEU A 75 -3.93 -4.01 2.15
N ALA A 76 -4.34 -2.75 2.29
CA ALA A 76 -5.75 -2.39 2.49
C ALA A 76 -6.65 -2.80 1.32
N GLY A 77 -6.15 -2.71 0.08
CA GLY A 77 -6.88 -3.12 -1.12
C GLY A 77 -6.77 -4.61 -1.47
N SER A 78 -5.80 -5.33 -0.89
CA SER A 78 -5.46 -6.70 -1.29
C SER A 78 -5.71 -7.75 -0.20
N SER A 79 -5.39 -7.46 1.06
CA SER A 79 -5.47 -8.43 2.14
C SER A 79 -6.84 -8.50 2.81
N LYS A 80 -7.21 -9.67 3.33
CA LYS A 80 -8.36 -9.87 4.22
C LYS A 80 -8.18 -9.12 5.53
N LEU A 81 -6.95 -9.09 6.05
CA LEU A 81 -6.56 -8.32 7.23
C LEU A 81 -5.27 -7.55 6.90
N PRO A 82 -5.32 -6.23 6.67
CA PRO A 82 -4.12 -5.41 6.45
C PRO A 82 -3.17 -5.47 7.65
N PHE A 83 -2.24 -6.42 7.62
CA PHE A 83 -1.33 -6.76 8.70
C PHE A 83 0.11 -6.46 8.30
N VAL A 84 0.85 -5.81 9.19
CA VAL A 84 2.30 -5.61 9.07
C VAL A 84 2.98 -6.53 10.09
N PRO A 85 3.50 -7.70 9.65
CA PRO A 85 4.10 -8.70 10.54
C PRO A 85 5.45 -8.28 11.10
N GLU A 86 6.17 -7.39 10.40
CA GLU A 86 7.38 -6.75 10.89
C GLU A 86 7.34 -5.24 10.63
N PHE A 87 6.89 -4.49 11.61
CA PHE A 87 7.01 -3.02 11.56
C PHE A 87 8.22 -2.61 12.40
N GLY A 88 9.20 -1.96 11.75
CA GLY A 88 10.44 -1.57 12.41
C GLY A 88 10.22 -0.70 13.65
N SER A 89 10.83 -1.11 14.77
CA SER A 89 10.99 -0.32 15.98
C SER A 89 12.46 -0.38 16.38
N GLY A 90 13.10 0.77 16.50
CA GLY A 90 14.56 0.86 16.54
C GLY A 90 15.18 0.65 15.14
N SER A 91 16.47 0.39 15.09
CA SER A 91 17.21 0.35 13.83
C SER A 91 18.45 -0.57 13.89
N TRP A 92 18.91 -1.02 12.73
CA TRP A 92 20.22 -1.62 12.57
C TRP A 92 21.33 -0.64 12.96
N PHE A 93 22.42 -1.16 13.54
CA PHE A 93 23.54 -0.35 14.02
C PHE A 93 24.30 0.41 12.93
N ASP A 94 24.18 0.00 11.66
CA ASP A 94 24.84 0.60 10.51
C ASP A 94 24.00 1.71 9.85
N ARG A 95 22.83 2.03 10.38
CA ARG A 95 22.09 3.21 9.94
C ARG A 95 22.74 4.48 10.48
N GLU A 96 22.92 5.45 9.60
CA GLU A 96 23.55 6.74 9.95
C GLU A 96 22.71 7.53 10.96
N GLN A 97 21.38 7.35 10.94
CA GLN A 97 20.47 8.07 11.82
C GLN A 97 19.38 7.15 12.38
N LEU A 98 19.19 7.18 13.68
CA LEU A 98 18.03 6.57 14.33
C LEU A 98 16.82 7.47 14.18
N LEU A 99 15.63 6.86 14.04
CA LEU A 99 14.39 7.59 14.11
C LEU A 99 14.22 8.24 15.49
N SER A 100 13.71 9.45 15.53
CA SER A 100 13.22 10.06 16.75
C SER A 100 11.91 9.36 17.18
N GLN A 101 11.51 9.61 18.43
CA GLN A 101 10.24 9.08 18.93
C GLN A 101 9.04 9.62 18.15
N GLU A 102 9.10 10.88 17.77
CA GLU A 102 8.07 11.56 17.00
C GLU A 102 7.96 10.95 15.61
N GLU A 103 9.06 10.66 14.94
CA GLU A 103 9.07 10.01 13.63
C GLU A 103 8.56 8.57 13.70
N GLU A 104 9.00 7.77 14.68
CA GLU A 104 8.46 6.42 14.88
C GLU A 104 6.95 6.45 15.13
N ARG A 105 6.51 7.30 16.07
CA ARG A 105 5.08 7.44 16.38
C ARG A 105 4.28 7.89 15.17
N PHE A 106 4.80 8.85 14.41
CA PHE A 106 4.21 9.31 13.17
C PHE A 106 4.05 8.15 12.17
N GLY A 107 5.11 7.37 11.93
CA GLY A 107 5.10 6.23 11.02
C GLY A 107 4.00 5.21 11.37
N TYR A 108 3.83 4.87 12.64
CA TYR A 108 2.79 3.94 13.08
C TYR A 108 1.40 4.49 12.85
N LEU A 109 1.14 5.73 13.28
CA LEU A 109 -0.17 6.36 13.10
C LEU A 109 -0.49 6.61 11.62
N TYR A 110 0.54 6.93 10.82
CA TYR A 110 0.38 7.10 9.38
C TYR A 110 0.03 5.78 8.67
N ALA A 111 0.59 4.67 9.13
CA ALA A 111 0.20 3.34 8.64
C ALA A 111 -1.27 3.04 9.01
N PHE A 112 -1.70 3.29 10.25
CA PHE A 112 -3.11 3.15 10.64
C PHE A 112 -4.02 4.06 9.81
N MET A 113 -3.64 5.32 9.62
CA MET A 113 -4.36 6.25 8.77
C MET A 113 -4.58 5.69 7.35
N ASN A 114 -3.56 5.03 6.78
CA ASN A 114 -3.59 4.45 5.44
C ASN A 114 -4.24 3.06 5.34
N GLY A 115 -4.69 2.47 6.44
CA GLY A 115 -5.54 1.27 6.40
C GLY A 115 -5.00 0.05 7.15
N MET A 116 -3.82 0.11 7.77
CA MET A 116 -3.33 -0.97 8.63
C MET A 116 -4.34 -1.30 9.72
N LYS A 117 -4.55 -2.59 10.00
CA LYS A 117 -5.45 -3.07 11.05
C LYS A 117 -4.75 -3.86 12.14
N ALA A 118 -3.62 -4.48 11.81
CA ALA A 118 -2.83 -5.25 12.74
C ALA A 118 -1.34 -5.00 12.52
N VAL A 119 -0.56 -5.08 13.58
CA VAL A 119 0.88 -4.85 13.56
C VAL A 119 1.60 -5.74 14.56
N ASN A 120 2.78 -6.20 14.17
CA ASN A 120 3.77 -6.76 15.08
C ASN A 120 5.02 -5.87 15.01
N PHE A 121 5.45 -5.34 16.17
CA PHE A 121 6.61 -4.46 16.22
C PHE A 121 7.91 -5.26 16.23
N TYR A 122 8.79 -4.99 15.29
CA TYR A 122 10.07 -5.63 15.12
C TYR A 122 11.20 -4.57 15.30
N MET A 123 11.84 -4.43 16.53
CA MET A 123 11.63 -5.22 17.72
C MET A 123 11.30 -4.29 18.90
N LEU A 124 10.76 -4.86 19.98
CA LEU A 124 10.52 -4.09 21.21
C LEU A 124 11.71 -4.15 22.19
N ALA A 125 12.69 -5.00 21.93
CA ALA A 125 13.92 -5.12 22.75
C ALA A 125 15.18 -5.10 21.86
N ASP A 126 16.20 -4.40 22.30
CA ASP A 126 17.50 -4.39 21.63
C ASP A 126 18.10 -5.81 21.57
N ARG A 127 18.86 -6.09 20.55
CA ARG A 127 19.73 -7.27 20.42
C ARG A 127 20.97 -6.90 19.62
N ASP A 128 21.90 -7.84 19.43
CA ASP A 128 23.26 -7.63 18.91
C ASP A 128 23.48 -6.51 17.90
N ARG A 129 22.70 -6.43 16.85
CA ARG A 129 22.88 -5.43 15.80
C ARG A 129 21.67 -4.54 15.62
N TRP A 130 20.74 -4.58 16.59
CA TRP A 130 19.52 -3.81 16.57
C TRP A 130 19.41 -3.01 17.86
N THR A 131 19.26 -1.70 17.76
CA THR A 131 19.23 -0.77 18.88
C THR A 131 18.12 0.27 18.71
N GLY A 132 17.85 1.04 19.77
CA GLY A 132 16.82 2.08 19.74
C GLY A 132 15.43 1.59 20.13
N CYS A 133 15.28 0.33 20.56
CA CYS A 133 14.01 -0.22 21.03
C CYS A 133 13.59 0.33 22.40
N PRO A 134 12.31 0.24 22.80
CA PRO A 134 11.86 0.68 24.12
C PRO A 134 12.50 -0.08 25.28
N LEU A 135 12.93 -1.31 25.06
CA LEU A 135 13.71 -2.10 26.04
C LEU A 135 15.15 -2.29 25.54
N ARG A 136 16.12 -2.19 26.45
CA ARG A 136 17.51 -2.55 26.15
C ARG A 136 17.70 -4.06 26.25
N ASN A 137 18.83 -4.55 25.74
CA ASN A 137 19.18 -5.98 25.78
C ASN A 137 19.33 -6.55 27.21
N ASP A 138 19.58 -5.73 28.20
CA ASP A 138 19.64 -6.09 29.64
C ASP A 138 18.25 -6.06 30.32
N GLY A 139 17.19 -5.77 29.55
CA GLY A 139 15.82 -5.65 30.05
C GLY A 139 15.49 -4.28 30.68
N THR A 140 16.43 -3.35 30.74
CA THR A 140 16.13 -2.01 31.26
C THR A 140 15.31 -1.17 30.27
N ILE A 141 14.47 -0.31 30.82
CA ILE A 141 13.54 0.53 30.04
C ILE A 141 14.27 1.74 29.48
N ARG A 142 14.10 2.01 28.19
CA ARG A 142 14.42 3.29 27.58
C ARG A 142 13.21 4.20 27.74
N LYS A 143 13.19 5.00 28.81
CA LYS A 143 12.01 5.66 29.38
C LYS A 143 11.12 6.37 28.37
N GLU A 144 11.71 7.16 27.48
CA GLU A 144 10.93 7.98 26.55
C GLU A 144 10.27 7.12 25.46
N TRP A 145 10.98 6.16 24.88
CA TRP A 145 10.42 5.19 23.92
C TRP A 145 9.33 4.32 24.56
N TYR A 146 9.59 3.83 25.76
CA TYR A 146 8.60 3.02 26.50
C TYR A 146 7.33 3.83 26.77
N LYS A 147 7.46 5.11 27.13
CA LYS A 147 6.33 6.01 27.32
C LYS A 147 5.54 6.19 26.04
N MET A 148 6.24 6.48 24.93
CA MET A 148 5.62 6.64 23.59
C MET A 148 4.85 5.38 23.18
N PHE A 149 5.45 4.20 23.30
CA PHE A 149 4.78 2.94 22.97
C PHE A 149 3.56 2.68 23.86
N ARG A 150 3.65 2.95 25.16
CA ARG A 150 2.52 2.80 26.08
C ARG A 150 1.36 3.72 25.69
N GLU A 151 1.64 4.97 25.36
CA GLU A 151 0.63 5.93 24.91
C GLU A 151 0.02 5.53 23.56
N LEU A 152 0.86 5.08 22.62
CA LEU A 152 0.40 4.55 21.32
C LEU A 152 -0.52 3.34 21.50
N LEU A 153 -0.10 2.35 22.27
CA LEU A 153 -0.90 1.13 22.50
C LEU A 153 -2.21 1.42 23.24
N SER A 154 -2.22 2.36 24.21
CA SER A 154 -3.47 2.85 24.80
C SER A 154 -4.38 3.49 23.76
N LEU A 155 -3.85 4.39 22.94
CA LEU A 155 -4.63 5.03 21.89
C LEU A 155 -5.24 4.00 20.92
N LEU A 156 -4.46 3.01 20.49
CA LEU A 156 -4.93 1.95 19.58
C LEU A 156 -6.04 1.10 20.23
N LYS A 157 -5.87 0.76 21.51
CA LYS A 157 -6.87 0.00 22.28
C LYS A 157 -8.14 0.81 22.50
N ASP A 158 -8.03 2.03 22.97
CA ASP A 158 -9.15 2.89 23.35
C ASP A 158 -9.96 3.37 22.13
N SER A 159 -9.30 3.51 20.99
CA SER A 159 -9.94 3.89 19.73
C SER A 159 -10.52 2.71 18.96
N GLU A 160 -10.21 1.47 19.32
CA GLU A 160 -10.64 0.27 18.61
C GLU A 160 -10.37 0.33 17.10
N LEU A 161 -9.20 0.88 16.71
CA LEU A 161 -8.87 1.20 15.31
C LEU A 161 -9.03 0.04 14.33
N ASN A 162 -8.88 -1.20 14.81
CA ASN A 162 -9.06 -2.39 14.00
C ASN A 162 -10.50 -2.61 13.54
N THR A 163 -11.51 -2.04 14.24
CA THR A 163 -12.93 -2.15 13.86
C THR A 163 -13.32 -1.19 12.75
N TYR A 164 -12.51 -0.13 12.52
CA TYR A 164 -12.77 0.85 11.48
C TYR A 164 -12.18 0.40 10.15
N SER A 165 -12.96 0.53 9.10
CA SER A 165 -12.55 0.22 7.73
C SER A 165 -12.37 1.49 6.90
N ARG A 166 -11.51 1.44 5.91
CA ARG A 166 -11.47 2.45 4.84
C ARG A 166 -12.69 2.26 3.96
N ASN A 167 -13.20 3.35 3.44
CA ASN A 167 -14.28 3.36 2.45
C ASN A 167 -13.81 4.08 1.18
N ALA A 168 -12.63 3.69 0.70
CA ALA A 168 -12.09 4.21 -0.54
C ALA A 168 -12.98 3.75 -1.71
N ARG A 169 -13.38 4.70 -2.56
CA ARG A 169 -14.19 4.42 -3.74
C ARG A 169 -13.34 4.30 -5.02
N ILE A 170 -12.04 4.54 -4.90
CA ILE A 170 -11.05 4.48 -5.98
C ILE A 170 -10.06 3.36 -5.68
N LEU A 171 -9.73 2.56 -6.69
CA LEU A 171 -8.69 1.54 -6.64
C LEU A 171 -7.62 1.81 -7.70
N VAL A 172 -6.37 1.73 -7.32
CA VAL A 172 -5.23 1.80 -8.24
C VAL A 172 -4.61 0.41 -8.37
N LEU A 173 -4.64 -0.16 -9.56
CA LEU A 173 -4.06 -1.47 -9.84
C LEU A 173 -2.65 -1.32 -10.40
N LYS A 174 -1.70 -1.94 -9.71
CA LYS A 174 -0.34 -2.11 -10.21
C LYS A 174 -0.29 -3.11 -11.35
N ASN A 175 0.60 -2.90 -12.31
CA ASN A 175 0.90 -3.90 -13.31
C ASN A 175 1.86 -4.96 -12.74
N TYR A 176 1.33 -6.15 -12.46
CA TYR A 176 2.11 -7.23 -11.86
C TYR A 176 3.23 -7.75 -12.78
N ASP A 177 3.00 -7.78 -14.09
CA ASP A 177 4.02 -8.22 -15.05
C ASP A 177 5.17 -7.19 -15.17
N MET A 178 4.89 -5.90 -14.95
CA MET A 178 5.93 -4.89 -14.83
C MET A 178 6.81 -5.13 -13.60
N GLY A 179 6.23 -5.52 -12.46
CA GLY A 179 6.99 -5.93 -11.29
C GLY A 179 7.92 -7.11 -11.57
N ARG A 180 7.47 -8.10 -12.37
CA ARG A 180 8.32 -9.20 -12.84
C ARG A 180 9.50 -8.74 -13.68
N LEU A 181 9.28 -7.80 -14.59
CA LEU A 181 10.35 -7.23 -15.42
C LEU A 181 11.35 -6.44 -14.58
N ARG A 182 10.89 -5.65 -13.65
CA ARG A 182 11.75 -4.94 -12.68
C ARG A 182 12.61 -5.89 -11.87
N ALA A 183 12.03 -6.97 -11.35
CA ALA A 183 12.77 -7.99 -10.62
C ALA A 183 13.89 -8.60 -11.48
N LEU A 184 13.64 -8.81 -12.77
CA LEU A 184 14.64 -9.33 -13.71
C LEU A 184 15.79 -8.34 -13.92
N VAL A 185 15.48 -7.06 -14.14
CA VAL A 185 16.47 -6.00 -14.39
C VAL A 185 17.28 -5.71 -13.14
N PHE A 186 16.62 -5.62 -11.98
CA PHE A 186 17.30 -5.43 -10.70
C PHE A 186 18.32 -6.53 -10.41
N THR A 187 17.93 -7.77 -10.63
CA THR A 187 18.78 -8.95 -10.47
C THR A 187 20.03 -8.86 -11.36
N ARG A 188 19.88 -8.35 -12.57
CA ARG A 188 21.00 -8.11 -13.49
C ARG A 188 21.95 -7.02 -13.01
N ASN A 189 21.41 -5.87 -12.67
CA ASN A 189 22.23 -4.68 -12.37
C ASN A 189 23.07 -4.77 -11.10
N ARG A 190 22.61 -5.55 -10.10
CA ARG A 190 23.33 -5.69 -8.84
C ARG A 190 24.33 -6.82 -8.77
N ASN A 191 24.59 -7.53 -9.87
CA ASN A 191 25.49 -8.70 -9.86
C ASN A 191 25.17 -9.74 -8.76
N MET A 192 23.98 -9.64 -8.12
CA MET A 192 23.61 -10.52 -7.01
C MET A 192 23.60 -11.99 -7.38
N PHE A 193 23.41 -12.26 -8.66
CA PHE A 193 23.44 -13.63 -9.19
C PHE A 193 24.72 -13.96 -9.99
N SER A 194 25.52 -12.96 -10.37
CA SER A 194 26.75 -13.21 -11.14
C SER A 194 27.83 -13.84 -10.28
N SER A 195 27.78 -13.63 -8.99
CA SER A 195 28.93 -14.00 -8.21
C SER A 195 28.93 -15.41 -7.70
N ASN A 196 27.83 -16.10 -7.46
CA ASN A 196 28.09 -17.28 -6.66
C ASN A 196 27.28 -18.55 -6.85
N CYS A 197 26.05 -18.60 -7.29
CA CYS A 197 25.36 -19.85 -7.07
C CYS A 197 24.63 -20.49 -8.25
N PHE A 198 24.18 -19.69 -9.20
CA PHE A 198 23.24 -20.25 -10.19
C PHE A 198 23.73 -20.23 -11.63
N ILE A 199 24.92 -19.67 -11.89
CA ILE A 199 25.24 -19.19 -13.22
C ILE A 199 26.64 -19.53 -13.72
N LYS A 200 27.46 -20.20 -12.91
CA LYS A 200 28.72 -20.73 -13.41
C LYS A 200 28.45 -21.84 -14.42
N GLY A 201 28.60 -21.55 -15.69
CA GLY A 201 28.49 -22.51 -16.78
C GLY A 201 27.20 -22.45 -17.58
N THR A 202 26.32 -21.45 -17.38
CA THR A 202 25.15 -21.23 -18.23
C THR A 202 25.31 -19.99 -19.09
N ASP A 203 24.74 -20.03 -20.30
CA ASP A 203 24.72 -18.93 -21.27
C ASP A 203 23.79 -17.77 -20.84
N ILE A 204 24.03 -17.24 -19.65
CA ILE A 204 23.21 -16.19 -19.05
C ILE A 204 23.26 -14.86 -19.81
N PRO A 205 24.42 -14.41 -20.31
CA PRO A 205 24.41 -13.27 -21.20
C PRO A 205 23.38 -13.38 -22.32
N GLY A 206 23.21 -14.58 -22.89
CA GLY A 206 22.23 -14.82 -23.95
C GLY A 206 20.77 -14.76 -23.46
N SER A 207 20.48 -15.24 -22.24
CA SER A 207 19.11 -15.21 -21.71
C SER A 207 18.70 -13.80 -21.24
N LEU A 208 19.62 -13.02 -20.69
CA LEU A 208 19.40 -11.62 -20.35
C LEU A 208 19.24 -10.76 -21.61
N TRP A 209 20.05 -10.99 -22.64
CA TRP A 209 19.88 -10.39 -23.96
C TRP A 209 18.49 -10.65 -24.56
N LYS A 210 18.03 -11.89 -24.47
CA LYS A 210 16.68 -12.26 -24.90
C LYS A 210 15.61 -11.55 -24.09
N ALA A 211 15.79 -11.37 -22.78
CA ALA A 211 14.86 -10.66 -21.93
C ALA A 211 14.80 -9.17 -22.28
N GLU A 212 15.93 -8.52 -22.60
CA GLU A 212 15.96 -7.13 -23.06
C GLU A 212 15.34 -6.96 -24.45
N ALA A 213 15.69 -7.84 -25.38
CA ALA A 213 15.07 -7.86 -26.69
C ALA A 213 13.56 -8.09 -26.62
N TYR A 214 13.12 -8.89 -25.65
CA TYR A 214 11.70 -9.11 -25.39
C TYR A 214 11.05 -7.89 -24.75
N ALA A 215 11.70 -7.23 -23.80
CA ALA A 215 11.23 -5.99 -23.19
C ALA A 215 11.10 -4.87 -24.23
N GLY A 216 12.09 -4.70 -25.13
CA GLY A 216 11.99 -3.77 -26.25
C GLY A 216 10.83 -4.11 -27.20
N LYS A 217 10.59 -5.39 -27.47
CA LYS A 217 9.44 -5.87 -28.25
C LYS A 217 8.10 -5.50 -27.60
N LEU A 218 8.03 -5.51 -26.28
CA LEU A 218 6.86 -5.09 -25.50
C LEU A 218 6.76 -3.55 -25.38
N ASN A 219 7.68 -2.80 -25.98
CA ASN A 219 7.72 -1.32 -25.94
C ASN A 219 7.72 -0.75 -24.51
N ILE A 220 8.42 -1.40 -23.61
CA ILE A 220 8.46 -1.00 -22.19
C ILE A 220 9.29 0.25 -21.97
N ASP A 221 10.36 0.42 -22.74
CA ASP A 221 11.30 1.55 -22.61
C ASP A 221 10.62 2.91 -22.86
N SER A 222 9.58 2.94 -23.69
CA SER A 222 8.80 4.16 -23.93
C SER A 222 7.91 4.55 -22.73
N CYS A 223 7.69 3.62 -21.81
CA CYS A 223 6.76 3.80 -20.68
C CYS A 223 7.47 4.06 -19.36
N THR A 224 8.74 3.73 -19.21
CA THR A 224 9.35 3.63 -17.88
C THR A 224 10.58 4.49 -17.64
N GLY A 225 11.14 5.16 -18.64
CA GLY A 225 12.31 6.05 -18.48
C GLY A 225 13.45 5.48 -17.61
N GLY A 226 13.53 4.17 -17.51
CA GLY A 226 14.40 3.43 -16.58
C GLY A 226 13.56 2.64 -15.56
N TYR A 227 13.79 1.42 -15.46
CA TYR A 227 13.05 0.37 -14.72
C TYR A 227 12.84 0.59 -13.21
N ASP A 228 13.00 1.80 -12.70
CA ASP A 228 12.98 2.04 -11.26
C ASP A 228 11.59 2.31 -10.68
N ARG A 229 10.62 2.73 -11.51
CA ARG A 229 9.27 3.06 -11.04
C ARG A 229 8.22 2.79 -12.12
N GLU A 230 7.01 2.42 -11.70
CA GLU A 230 5.82 2.52 -12.54
C GLU A 230 5.38 3.97 -12.60
N MET A 231 6.06 4.78 -13.41
CA MET A 231 5.86 6.24 -13.49
C MET A 231 4.37 6.61 -13.55
N TRP A 232 3.60 5.93 -14.41
CA TRP A 232 2.19 6.24 -14.55
C TRP A 232 1.39 5.97 -13.26
N VAL A 233 1.63 4.83 -12.57
CA VAL A 233 0.97 4.52 -11.29
C VAL A 233 1.31 5.56 -10.25
N GLN A 234 2.58 5.93 -10.17
CA GLN A 234 3.04 6.93 -9.23
C GLN A 234 2.43 8.31 -9.52
N GLU A 235 2.39 8.74 -10.78
CA GLU A 235 1.80 10.00 -11.19
C GLU A 235 0.28 10.03 -10.92
N ILE A 236 -0.45 8.91 -11.11
CA ILE A 236 -1.85 8.78 -10.70
C ILE A 236 -1.98 8.96 -9.18
N MET A 237 -1.14 8.26 -8.40
CA MET A 237 -1.16 8.38 -6.95
C MET A 237 -0.88 9.81 -6.49
N GLU A 238 0.14 10.45 -7.05
CA GLU A 238 0.48 11.86 -6.77
C GLU A 238 -0.67 12.80 -7.12
N THR A 239 -1.30 12.59 -8.28
CA THR A 239 -2.46 13.40 -8.71
C THR A 239 -3.64 13.23 -7.75
N LEU A 240 -3.94 12.00 -7.34
CA LEU A 240 -5.01 11.72 -6.38
C LEU A 240 -4.70 12.33 -5.01
N ASP A 241 -3.46 12.18 -4.52
CA ASP A 241 -3.05 12.72 -3.21
C ASP A 241 -3.09 14.26 -3.17
N GLN A 242 -2.55 14.94 -4.20
CA GLN A 242 -2.55 16.40 -4.30
C GLN A 242 -3.96 17.00 -4.32
N ASN A 243 -4.95 16.21 -4.76
CA ASN A 243 -6.35 16.63 -4.84
C ASN A 243 -7.22 16.02 -3.73
N GLY A 244 -6.62 15.40 -2.71
CA GLY A 244 -7.33 14.90 -1.52
C GLY A 244 -8.23 13.69 -1.76
N PHE A 245 -8.00 12.90 -2.82
CA PHE A 245 -8.75 11.69 -3.06
C PHE A 245 -8.23 10.52 -2.24
N GLU A 246 -9.14 9.74 -1.66
CA GLU A 246 -8.82 8.48 -1.00
C GLU A 246 -8.87 7.34 -2.01
N TYR A 247 -7.82 6.51 -2.01
CA TYR A 247 -7.73 5.33 -2.86
C TYR A 247 -7.06 4.17 -2.12
N ASP A 248 -7.39 2.95 -2.52
CA ASP A 248 -6.67 1.74 -2.16
C ASP A 248 -5.82 1.27 -3.35
N MET A 249 -4.92 0.34 -3.11
CA MET A 249 -4.09 -0.25 -4.16
C MET A 249 -4.24 -1.76 -4.16
N SER A 250 -4.09 -2.36 -5.33
CA SER A 250 -4.07 -3.81 -5.48
C SER A 250 -3.29 -4.23 -6.72
N ASP A 251 -3.36 -5.50 -7.07
CA ASP A 251 -2.78 -6.05 -8.28
C ASP A 251 -3.82 -6.84 -9.12
N CYS A 252 -3.35 -7.48 -10.18
CA CYS A 252 -4.21 -8.19 -11.11
C CYS A 252 -4.92 -9.43 -10.53
N TYR A 253 -4.54 -9.91 -9.34
CA TYR A 253 -5.19 -11.05 -8.69
C TYR A 253 -6.45 -10.66 -7.90
N VAL A 254 -6.75 -9.35 -7.78
CA VAL A 254 -8.00 -8.88 -7.18
C VAL A 254 -9.21 -9.53 -7.87
N THR A 255 -10.18 -10.00 -7.08
CA THR A 255 -11.39 -10.62 -7.62
C THR A 255 -12.34 -9.60 -8.23
N LEU A 256 -13.25 -10.03 -9.11
CA LEU A 256 -14.26 -9.14 -9.69
C LEU A 256 -15.20 -8.60 -8.59
N GLU A 257 -15.54 -9.40 -7.59
CA GLU A 257 -16.38 -9.01 -6.45
C GLU A 257 -15.71 -7.90 -5.64
N LYS A 258 -14.39 -7.98 -5.46
CA LYS A 258 -13.65 -6.93 -4.77
C LYS A 258 -13.55 -5.68 -5.64
N LEU A 259 -13.29 -5.81 -6.94
CA LEU A 259 -13.32 -4.67 -7.89
C LEU A 259 -14.67 -3.95 -7.86
N ALA A 260 -15.77 -4.69 -7.83
CA ALA A 260 -17.13 -4.13 -7.83
C ALA A 260 -17.45 -3.27 -6.59
N GLN A 261 -16.64 -3.34 -5.52
CA GLN A 261 -16.78 -2.46 -4.36
C GLN A 261 -16.30 -1.02 -4.63
N TYR A 262 -15.44 -0.82 -5.62
CA TYR A 262 -14.93 0.49 -6.01
C TYR A 262 -15.77 1.08 -7.14
N ASP A 263 -15.89 2.40 -7.21
CA ASP A 263 -16.56 3.09 -8.30
C ASP A 263 -15.63 3.39 -9.46
N VAL A 264 -14.37 3.61 -9.16
CA VAL A 264 -13.33 3.96 -10.11
C VAL A 264 -12.14 3.03 -9.96
N VAL A 265 -11.67 2.46 -11.06
CA VAL A 265 -10.44 1.67 -11.12
C VAL A 265 -9.47 2.30 -12.10
N PHE A 266 -8.28 2.62 -11.63
CA PHE A 266 -7.13 2.95 -12.47
C PHE A 266 -6.27 1.71 -12.63
N ALA A 267 -6.09 1.22 -13.85
CA ALA A 267 -5.28 0.04 -14.11
C ALA A 267 -4.07 0.40 -14.96
N ALA A 268 -2.88 0.22 -14.39
CA ALA A 268 -1.63 0.39 -15.14
C ALA A 268 -1.59 -0.63 -16.27
N SER A 269 -1.51 -0.15 -17.49
CA SER A 269 -1.51 -0.95 -18.69
C SER A 269 -0.52 -0.38 -19.68
N TYR A 270 0.41 -1.21 -20.07
CA TYR A 270 1.31 -0.93 -21.17
C TYR A 270 0.73 -1.54 -22.45
N ASN A 271 1.52 -1.74 -23.48
CA ASN A 271 1.03 -2.41 -24.68
C ASN A 271 0.73 -3.91 -24.48
N PHE A 272 1.01 -4.45 -23.31
CA PHE A 272 0.77 -5.85 -22.98
C PHE A 272 -0.03 -6.03 -21.69
N MET A 273 -0.94 -7.00 -21.68
CA MET A 273 -1.70 -7.46 -20.52
C MET A 273 -2.30 -8.82 -20.82
N GLU A 274 -2.24 -9.72 -19.86
CA GLU A 274 -2.79 -11.08 -20.01
C GLU A 274 -4.29 -11.07 -20.32
N PRO A 275 -4.77 -12.00 -21.17
CA PRO A 275 -6.18 -12.03 -21.60
C PRO A 275 -7.17 -12.13 -20.43
N TRP A 276 -6.85 -12.89 -19.39
CA TRP A 276 -7.71 -13.05 -18.23
C TRP A 276 -7.84 -11.76 -17.39
N ILE A 277 -6.78 -10.95 -17.37
CA ILE A 277 -6.82 -9.62 -16.71
C ILE A 277 -7.66 -8.68 -17.54
N GLN A 278 -7.43 -8.60 -18.86
CA GLN A 278 -8.23 -7.79 -19.76
C GLN A 278 -9.72 -8.13 -19.65
N LYS A 279 -10.07 -9.42 -19.63
CA LYS A 279 -11.46 -9.86 -19.48
C LYS A 279 -12.07 -9.40 -18.15
N LYS A 280 -11.35 -9.57 -17.03
CA LYS A 280 -11.82 -9.12 -15.71
C LYS A 280 -12.09 -7.62 -15.67
N LEU A 281 -11.19 -6.81 -16.22
CA LEU A 281 -11.33 -5.36 -16.27
C LEU A 281 -12.50 -4.95 -17.19
N LEU A 282 -12.68 -5.66 -18.30
CA LEU A 282 -13.83 -5.48 -19.18
C LEU A 282 -15.16 -5.79 -18.47
N ASP A 283 -15.22 -6.92 -17.76
CA ASP A 283 -16.39 -7.31 -16.99
C ASP A 283 -16.71 -6.24 -15.92
N PHE A 284 -15.70 -5.69 -15.25
CA PHE A 284 -15.87 -4.57 -14.31
C PHE A 284 -16.41 -3.31 -14.99
N SER A 285 -15.85 -2.89 -16.12
CA SER A 285 -16.24 -1.65 -16.81
C SER A 285 -17.68 -1.67 -17.29
N ARG A 286 -18.27 -2.84 -17.45
CA ARG A 286 -19.67 -3.05 -17.85
C ARG A 286 -20.66 -3.05 -16.69
N LEU A 287 -20.18 -3.03 -15.44
CA LEU A 287 -21.06 -2.88 -14.29
C LEU A 287 -21.61 -1.44 -14.22
N SER A 288 -22.89 -1.32 -13.85
CA SER A 288 -23.54 -0.01 -13.74
C SER A 288 -22.83 0.92 -12.75
N GLY A 289 -22.55 2.15 -13.16
CA GLY A 289 -21.94 3.18 -12.33
C GLY A 289 -20.43 3.00 -12.09
N LYS A 290 -19.77 2.07 -12.81
CA LYS A 290 -18.31 1.85 -12.68
C LYS A 290 -17.54 2.54 -13.80
N GLN A 291 -16.34 3.00 -13.47
CA GLN A 291 -15.44 3.67 -14.40
C GLN A 291 -14.09 2.98 -14.39
N LEU A 292 -13.61 2.60 -15.57
CA LEU A 292 -12.28 2.03 -15.76
C LEU A 292 -11.39 3.00 -16.54
N TYR A 293 -10.26 3.33 -15.95
CA TYR A 293 -9.20 4.10 -16.59
C TYR A 293 -7.98 3.22 -16.82
N LEU A 294 -7.50 3.17 -18.06
CA LEU A 294 -6.27 2.49 -18.44
C LEU A 294 -5.17 3.50 -18.75
N GLY A 295 -3.97 3.17 -18.44
CA GLY A 295 -2.83 3.99 -18.82
C GLY A 295 -1.45 3.36 -18.56
N PRO A 296 -0.43 3.90 -19.23
CA PRO A 296 -0.47 4.98 -20.23
C PRO A 296 -0.98 4.54 -21.61
N THR A 297 -1.13 3.26 -21.88
CA THR A 297 -1.56 2.73 -23.19
C THR A 297 -2.66 1.67 -23.02
N VAL A 298 -3.38 1.40 -24.10
CA VAL A 298 -4.32 0.25 -24.14
C VAL A 298 -3.54 -0.99 -24.58
N PRO A 299 -3.68 -2.16 -23.92
CA PRO A 299 -2.94 -3.36 -24.28
C PRO A 299 -3.42 -3.94 -25.61
N GLU A 300 -2.47 -4.37 -26.43
CA GLU A 300 -2.70 -5.00 -27.73
C GLU A 300 -2.21 -6.44 -27.81
N ILE A 301 -1.36 -6.83 -26.85
CA ILE A 301 -0.74 -8.16 -26.81
C ILE A 301 -0.75 -8.73 -25.39
N ASP A 302 -0.63 -10.04 -25.29
CA ASP A 302 -0.27 -10.70 -24.02
C ASP A 302 1.23 -10.58 -23.73
N ARG A 303 1.67 -11.04 -22.58
CA ARG A 303 3.09 -11.03 -22.19
C ARG A 303 3.99 -11.93 -23.05
N ARG A 304 3.42 -12.82 -23.89
CA ARG A 304 4.14 -13.65 -24.85
C ARG A 304 4.21 -13.02 -26.24
N GLY A 305 3.55 -11.88 -26.44
CA GLY A 305 3.48 -11.16 -27.69
C GLY A 305 2.39 -11.65 -28.64
N ASN A 306 1.43 -12.45 -28.15
CA ASN A 306 0.26 -12.83 -28.93
C ASN A 306 -0.78 -11.69 -28.90
N GLY A 307 -1.49 -11.47 -29.99
CA GLY A 307 -2.53 -10.42 -30.08
C GLY A 307 -3.63 -10.65 -29.06
N CYS A 308 -3.96 -9.60 -28.29
CA CYS A 308 -5.07 -9.57 -27.34
C CYS A 308 -5.53 -8.13 -27.13
N THR A 309 -6.72 -7.78 -27.64
CA THR A 309 -7.23 -6.40 -27.75
C THR A 309 -8.63 -6.25 -27.12
N LEU A 310 -8.96 -7.01 -26.07
CA LEU A 310 -10.31 -7.03 -25.49
C LEU A 310 -10.78 -5.66 -24.98
N LEU A 311 -9.87 -4.78 -24.59
CA LEU A 311 -10.17 -3.45 -24.03
C LEU A 311 -10.08 -2.32 -25.07
N LYS A 312 -9.57 -2.59 -26.28
CA LYS A 312 -9.21 -1.53 -27.27
C LYS A 312 -10.41 -0.77 -27.83
N GLU A 313 -11.51 -1.45 -28.05
CA GLU A 313 -12.69 -0.88 -28.71
C GLU A 313 -13.89 -0.74 -27.77
N GLU A 314 -13.65 -0.84 -26.46
CA GLU A 314 -14.71 -0.81 -25.47
C GLU A 314 -15.00 0.63 -25.04
N SER A 315 -16.21 1.10 -25.31
CA SER A 315 -16.62 2.49 -25.02
C SER A 315 -16.72 2.82 -23.52
N THR A 316 -16.79 1.79 -22.67
CA THR A 316 -16.83 1.95 -21.22
C THR A 316 -15.44 2.11 -20.61
N VAL A 317 -14.37 2.01 -21.41
CA VAL A 317 -12.98 2.12 -20.97
C VAL A 317 -12.44 3.48 -21.38
N LYS A 318 -11.93 4.23 -20.41
CA LYS A 318 -11.28 5.52 -20.63
C LYS A 318 -9.75 5.33 -20.61
N THR A 319 -9.04 5.97 -21.53
CA THR A 319 -7.59 5.95 -21.58
C THR A 319 -7.02 7.26 -21.04
N VAL A 320 -6.09 7.17 -20.10
CA VAL A 320 -5.35 8.30 -19.53
C VAL A 320 -3.88 8.11 -19.85
N VAL A 321 -3.40 8.81 -20.87
CA VAL A 321 -1.99 8.75 -21.26
C VAL A 321 -1.14 9.51 -20.26
N ASN A 322 -1.54 10.74 -19.95
CA ASN A 322 -0.86 11.58 -18.96
C ASN A 322 -1.79 11.78 -17.76
N PRO A 323 -1.41 11.35 -16.55
CA PRO A 323 -2.21 11.52 -15.35
C PRO A 323 -2.62 12.96 -15.03
N LYS A 324 -1.86 13.94 -15.48
CA LYS A 324 -2.18 15.37 -15.31
C LYS A 324 -3.40 15.84 -16.12
N ASP A 325 -3.77 15.06 -17.14
CA ASP A 325 -4.96 15.35 -17.96
C ASP A 325 -6.25 14.71 -17.41
N LEU A 326 -6.17 14.10 -16.23
CA LEU A 326 -7.30 13.45 -15.59
C LEU A 326 -8.38 14.47 -15.19
N LEU A 327 -9.62 14.21 -15.61
CA LEU A 327 -10.79 15.00 -15.22
C LEU A 327 -11.21 14.63 -13.79
N LEU A 328 -10.80 15.44 -12.83
CA LEU A 328 -11.00 15.18 -11.40
C LEU A 328 -12.45 15.33 -10.95
N GLU A 329 -13.26 16.05 -11.68
CA GLU A 329 -14.69 16.26 -11.41
C GLU A 329 -15.51 14.97 -11.53
N ASP A 330 -15.05 14.02 -12.35
CA ASP A 330 -15.65 12.70 -12.53
C ASP A 330 -15.36 11.73 -11.38
N LEU A 331 -14.44 12.08 -10.48
CA LEU A 331 -14.00 11.21 -9.39
C LEU A 331 -14.85 11.41 -8.13
N PRO A 332 -15.05 10.34 -7.34
CA PRO A 332 -15.81 10.39 -6.10
C PRO A 332 -15.05 11.20 -5.03
N LYS A 333 -15.58 12.36 -4.66
CA LYS A 333 -14.97 13.24 -3.66
C LYS A 333 -15.16 12.72 -2.25
N SER A 334 -14.19 13.01 -1.36
CA SER A 334 -14.32 12.80 0.06
C SER A 334 -15.33 13.76 0.68
N GLU A 335 -16.00 13.33 1.74
CA GLU A 335 -16.88 14.18 2.55
C GLU A 335 -16.07 15.22 3.35
N TYR A 336 -14.84 14.88 3.70
CA TYR A 336 -13.92 15.71 4.46
C TYR A 336 -12.74 16.10 3.57
N SER A 337 -12.46 17.39 3.47
CA SER A 337 -11.36 17.91 2.66
C SER A 337 -10.56 18.97 3.38
N SER A 338 -9.26 19.04 3.14
CA SER A 338 -8.40 20.08 3.67
C SER A 338 -8.34 21.28 2.72
N THR A 339 -8.34 22.49 3.27
CA THR A 339 -8.05 23.71 2.52
C THR A 339 -6.57 23.88 2.20
N ASN A 340 -5.70 23.06 2.81
CA ASN A 340 -4.25 23.06 2.62
C ASN A 340 -3.83 21.70 2.06
N CYS A 341 -3.30 21.67 0.84
CA CYS A 341 -2.85 20.45 0.15
C CYS A 341 -1.63 19.76 0.81
N GLU A 342 -0.91 20.45 1.71
CA GLU A 342 0.18 19.86 2.49
C GLU A 342 -0.33 18.95 3.62
N LEU A 343 -1.63 19.01 3.94
CA LEU A 343 -2.24 18.14 4.94
C LEU A 343 -3.09 17.06 4.29
N ALA A 344 -2.72 15.83 4.55
CA ALA A 344 -3.52 14.66 4.16
C ALA A 344 -4.69 14.47 5.13
N VAL A 345 -5.90 14.29 4.59
CA VAL A 345 -7.12 14.03 5.37
C VAL A 345 -7.74 12.74 4.87
N TYR A 346 -7.76 11.71 5.73
CA TYR A 346 -8.36 10.42 5.40
C TYR A 346 -9.34 9.98 6.48
N ARG A 347 -10.38 9.26 6.07
CA ARG A 347 -11.38 8.74 6.97
C ARG A 347 -11.32 7.22 7.09
N ARG A 348 -11.68 6.73 8.25
CA ARG A 348 -12.03 5.35 8.50
C ARG A 348 -13.37 5.31 9.21
N GLU A 349 -14.18 4.33 8.94
CA GLU A 349 -15.53 4.28 9.51
C GLU A 349 -15.89 2.89 10.04
N CYS A 350 -16.73 2.89 11.05
CA CYS A 350 -17.48 1.74 11.54
C CYS A 350 -18.98 2.08 11.53
N ASP A 351 -19.82 1.20 12.01
CA ASP A 351 -21.28 1.37 11.95
C ASP A 351 -21.76 2.67 12.59
N ASN A 352 -21.18 3.07 13.73
CA ASN A 352 -21.65 4.15 14.58
C ASN A 352 -20.73 5.37 14.65
N ALA A 353 -19.55 5.33 14.04
CA ALA A 353 -18.59 6.44 14.12
C ALA A 353 -17.67 6.52 12.91
N ILE A 354 -17.10 7.69 12.72
CA ILE A 354 -16.06 8.00 11.73
C ILE A 354 -14.84 8.49 12.50
N LEU A 355 -13.65 8.02 12.10
CA LEU A 355 -12.37 8.56 12.49
C LEU A 355 -11.80 9.36 11.33
N ILE A 356 -11.46 10.61 11.61
CA ILE A 356 -10.81 11.50 10.65
C ILE A 356 -9.38 11.67 11.11
N PHE A 357 -8.46 11.27 10.24
CA PHE A 357 -7.04 11.46 10.41
C PHE A 357 -6.61 12.70 9.63
N VAL A 358 -5.88 13.57 10.28
CA VAL A 358 -5.23 14.71 9.63
C VAL A 358 -3.75 14.59 9.87
N ALA A 359 -2.97 14.49 8.80
CA ALA A 359 -1.53 14.28 8.87
C ALA A 359 -0.77 15.41 8.17
N ASN A 360 0.25 15.90 8.84
CA ASN A 360 1.25 16.80 8.26
C ASN A 360 2.51 15.98 7.93
N THR A 361 2.76 15.75 6.65
CA THR A 361 3.95 15.02 6.16
C THR A 361 5.15 15.93 5.86
N SER A 362 5.02 17.22 6.12
CA SER A 362 6.06 18.22 5.83
C SER A 362 6.92 18.54 7.06
N GLU A 363 8.08 19.12 6.81
CA GLU A 363 9.03 19.57 7.82
C GLU A 363 8.64 20.93 8.47
N LYS A 364 7.48 21.49 8.12
CA LYS A 364 6.99 22.78 8.63
C LYS A 364 5.66 22.60 9.32
N SER A 365 5.38 23.44 10.32
CA SER A 365 4.05 23.51 10.90
C SER A 365 3.05 23.99 9.85
N GLN A 366 1.87 23.36 9.83
CA GLN A 366 0.82 23.62 8.87
C GLN A 366 -0.49 23.96 9.58
N GLU A 367 -1.24 24.88 9.00
CA GLU A 367 -2.58 25.24 9.43
C GLU A 367 -3.56 24.95 8.29
N ALA A 368 -4.74 24.45 8.63
CA ALA A 368 -5.80 24.22 7.66
C ALA A 368 -7.18 24.28 8.31
N SER A 369 -8.19 24.46 7.47
CA SER A 369 -9.55 24.11 7.76
C SER A 369 -9.88 22.76 7.12
N ILE A 370 -10.49 21.88 7.90
CA ILE A 370 -11.05 20.63 7.41
C ILE A 370 -12.52 20.87 7.15
N ASP A 371 -12.89 20.97 5.89
CA ASP A 371 -14.25 21.28 5.45
C ASP A 371 -15.12 20.02 5.43
N PHE A 372 -16.37 20.17 5.84
CA PHE A 372 -17.41 19.14 5.83
C PHE A 372 -18.78 19.84 5.77
N ARG A 373 -19.88 19.11 5.82
CA ARG A 373 -21.21 19.70 5.81
C ARG A 373 -21.91 19.55 7.15
N GLY A 374 -22.55 20.64 7.61
CA GLY A 374 -23.42 20.66 8.78
C GLY A 374 -22.68 20.76 10.11
N ARG A 375 -23.43 20.65 11.21
CA ARG A 375 -22.90 20.75 12.56
C ARG A 375 -22.43 19.37 13.04
N ARG A 376 -21.18 19.27 13.52
CA ARG A 376 -20.59 18.02 14.00
C ARG A 376 -19.90 18.21 15.35
N LYS A 377 -19.93 17.17 16.17
CA LYS A 377 -19.15 17.08 17.40
C LYS A 377 -17.94 16.19 17.16
N PHE A 378 -16.77 16.75 17.30
CA PHE A 378 -15.49 16.09 17.20
C PHE A 378 -14.92 15.78 18.58
N THR A 379 -14.38 14.60 18.77
CA THR A 379 -13.61 14.21 19.95
C THR A 379 -12.18 13.91 19.50
N ASP A 380 -11.21 14.66 20.00
CA ASP A 380 -9.79 14.38 19.82
C ASP A 380 -9.44 13.08 20.56
N MET A 381 -8.97 12.09 19.84
CA MET A 381 -8.67 10.77 20.40
C MET A 381 -7.41 10.73 21.26
N GLN A 382 -6.57 11.77 21.21
CA GLN A 382 -5.35 11.87 22.00
C GLN A 382 -5.55 12.65 23.30
N SER A 383 -6.22 13.79 23.23
CA SER A 383 -6.47 14.65 24.37
C SER A 383 -7.86 14.44 25.02
N HIS A 384 -8.74 13.68 24.38
CA HIS A 384 -10.16 13.49 24.73
C HIS A 384 -10.96 14.80 24.75
N ALA A 385 -10.42 15.87 24.20
CA ALA A 385 -11.10 17.15 24.09
C ALA A 385 -12.25 17.10 23.06
N ASN A 386 -13.35 17.77 23.38
CA ASN A 386 -14.50 17.87 22.49
C ASN A 386 -14.58 19.25 21.85
N LYS A 387 -14.83 19.29 20.55
CA LYS A 387 -15.15 20.51 19.81
C LYS A 387 -16.46 20.32 19.04
N THR A 388 -17.37 21.29 19.12
CA THR A 388 -18.56 21.32 18.27
C THR A 388 -18.44 22.49 17.32
N VAL A 389 -18.42 22.19 16.04
CA VAL A 389 -18.20 23.19 14.98
C VAL A 389 -19.19 22.93 13.83
N THR A 390 -19.35 23.94 12.97
CA THR A 390 -20.22 23.88 11.81
C THR A 390 -19.39 24.12 10.58
N ASP A 391 -19.55 23.22 9.58
CA ASP A 391 -18.97 23.25 8.25
C ASP A 391 -17.44 23.19 8.17
N CYS A 392 -16.69 23.50 9.23
CA CYS A 392 -15.25 23.37 9.22
C CYS A 392 -14.65 23.14 10.63
N LEU A 393 -13.52 22.43 10.66
CA LEU A 393 -12.67 22.21 11.84
C LEU A 393 -11.28 22.78 11.58
N ASN A 394 -10.92 23.85 12.29
CA ASN A 394 -9.58 24.41 12.21
C ASN A 394 -8.58 23.58 13.00
N VAL A 395 -7.48 23.24 12.36
CA VAL A 395 -6.38 22.44 12.90
C VAL A 395 -5.03 23.13 12.67
N THR A 396 -4.11 22.91 13.60
CA THR A 396 -2.70 23.28 13.47
C THR A 396 -1.89 22.05 13.81
N LEU A 397 -1.01 21.62 12.91
CA LEU A 397 -0.15 20.46 13.08
C LEU A 397 1.32 20.85 12.99
N ARG A 398 2.10 20.33 13.92
CA ARG A 398 3.57 20.42 13.88
C ARG A 398 4.09 19.54 12.73
N PRO A 399 5.38 19.66 12.37
CA PRO A 399 6.02 18.70 11.47
C PRO A 399 5.79 17.27 11.92
N PHE A 400 5.46 16.38 10.98
CA PHE A 400 5.23 14.95 11.23
C PHE A 400 4.25 14.65 12.38
N GLU A 401 3.19 15.45 12.47
CA GLU A 401 2.11 15.24 13.45
C GLU A 401 0.86 14.66 12.79
N ILE A 402 0.18 13.78 13.50
CA ILE A 402 -1.14 13.26 13.12
C ILE A 402 -2.11 13.51 14.25
N GLN A 403 -3.23 14.14 13.93
CA GLN A 403 -4.39 14.27 14.80
C GLN A 403 -5.47 13.28 14.36
N ILE A 404 -6.17 12.70 15.33
CA ILE A 404 -7.25 11.74 15.12
C ILE A 404 -8.50 12.24 15.79
N TRP A 405 -9.51 12.49 14.99
CA TRP A 405 -10.79 13.04 15.44
C TRP A 405 -11.90 12.01 15.25
N LYS A 406 -12.64 11.71 16.32
CA LYS A 406 -13.82 10.83 16.27
C LYS A 406 -15.08 11.66 16.13
N VAL A 407 -15.93 11.27 15.18
CA VAL A 407 -17.26 11.83 14.94
C VAL A 407 -18.27 10.69 15.07
N LYS A 408 -19.30 10.86 15.89
CA LYS A 408 -20.40 9.89 15.92
C LYS A 408 -21.27 10.08 14.68
N LYS A 409 -21.68 8.99 14.06
CA LYS A 409 -22.73 9.01 13.05
C LYS A 409 -24.06 9.33 13.76
N GLU A 410 -24.87 10.21 13.16
CA GLU A 410 -26.21 10.47 13.66
C GLU A 410 -27.07 9.23 13.43
N GLU A 411 -27.82 8.80 14.45
CA GLU A 411 -28.84 7.78 14.29
C GLU A 411 -29.93 8.36 13.37
N HIS A 412 -30.13 7.76 12.21
CA HIS A 412 -31.20 8.10 11.26
C HIS A 412 -32.48 7.38 11.60
#